data_920d661cb5787ad39bf69ebf8e56a3dc
#
_entry.id   920d661cb5787ad39bf69ebf8e56a3dc
#
_cell.length_a   1.000
_cell.length_b   1.000
_cell.length_c   1.000
_cell.angle_alpha   90.00
_cell.angle_beta   90.00
_cell.angle_gamma   90.00
#
_symmetry.space_group_name_H-M   'P 1'
#
loop_
_entity.id
_entity.type
_entity.pdbx_description
1 polymer ?
#
loop_
_entity_poly.entity_id
_entity_poly.type
_entity_poly.pdbx_seq_one_letter_code
_entity_poly.pdbx_strand_id
1 'polypeptide(L)'
;MIKSYFQSNLNRNFSIAMIWINGGSNLDSDGKKGINKFLCSLLTRGCEGFNNLELSDFIESHGAELNHEVFEDGMFISLKTLDAHFNKLFPLLDLIISKPLLSEEQFQIVKKSILNSIKKDKENPFNISFEKWRKIVYSQHPYAFNCGGYEKDVLSIRYSDVLSEYKDFNCREKYLISNNLEINKNSSKDFEKINFTKKRNFPNYNISPESRFVSSHKKSNQLILMLGNQTCSRKSIEYWPLKILESYLSFGMSSILFKLFREKNGLTYDVGVFNPIRKENAPFLIYLSVSNKNAIIAFELLNKLWKELLFSLISDEEIFLAKEKLKSSFLINNQSLDVILQRDLQLISYGIYPSSKDYSFKKIEEISPKDIQKLTNKYFAKPFLSITGDKKICNYIKNKWLKYF
;
A
#
# COMPACT_ATOMS: atom_id res chain seq x y z
N MET A 1 -12.02 -21.96 -4.15
CA MET A 1 -13.18 -21.56 -3.29
C MET A 1 -13.01 -20.10 -2.94
N ILE A 2 -14.00 -19.24 -3.20
CA ILE A 2 -14.04 -17.87 -2.72
C ILE A 2 -14.65 -17.90 -1.31
N LYS A 3 -13.91 -17.37 -0.33
CA LYS A 3 -14.44 -17.22 1.02
C LYS A 3 -15.21 -15.92 1.11
N SER A 4 -16.51 -15.99 1.39
CA SER A 4 -17.39 -14.82 1.48
C SER A 4 -17.49 -14.34 2.92
N TYR A 5 -17.44 -13.04 3.10
CA TYR A 5 -17.59 -12.35 4.38
C TYR A 5 -18.66 -11.27 4.24
N PHE A 6 -19.48 -11.16 5.26
CA PHE A 6 -20.51 -10.14 5.32
C PHE A 6 -20.18 -9.14 6.44
N GLN A 7 -20.26 -7.86 6.11
CA GLN A 7 -20.16 -6.80 7.10
C GLN A 7 -21.51 -6.11 7.24
N SER A 8 -22.23 -6.43 8.32
CA SER A 8 -23.44 -5.68 8.65
C SER A 8 -23.04 -4.26 9.05
N ASN A 9 -23.30 -3.31 8.22
CA ASN A 9 -23.28 -1.94 8.68
C ASN A 9 -24.15 -1.04 7.81
N LEU A 10 -25.15 -0.47 8.48
CA LEU A 10 -25.79 0.78 8.18
C LEU A 10 -26.76 0.76 6.98
N ASN A 11 -27.97 1.18 7.23
CA ASN A 11 -28.97 1.69 6.29
C ASN A 11 -28.33 2.73 5.34
N ARG A 12 -27.57 2.27 4.37
CA ARG A 12 -27.07 3.08 3.26
C ARG A 12 -27.74 2.56 2.02
N ASN A 13 -28.22 3.46 1.17
CA ASN A 13 -28.91 3.13 -0.07
C ASN A 13 -27.97 2.60 -1.18
N PHE A 14 -26.76 2.15 -0.82
CA PHE A 14 -25.78 1.62 -1.76
C PHE A 14 -25.06 0.38 -1.23
N SER A 15 -24.73 -0.50 -2.14
CA SER A 15 -24.02 -1.74 -1.90
C SER A 15 -22.64 -1.72 -2.54
N ILE A 16 -21.69 -2.32 -1.84
CA ILE A 16 -20.33 -2.55 -2.33
C ILE A 16 -20.04 -4.04 -2.23
N ALA A 17 -19.50 -4.60 -3.28
CA ALA A 17 -18.89 -5.93 -3.28
C ALA A 17 -17.43 -5.80 -3.71
N MET A 18 -16.50 -6.39 -2.94
CA MET A 18 -15.07 -6.38 -3.24
C MET A 18 -14.52 -7.79 -3.23
N ILE A 19 -13.71 -8.12 -4.23
CA ILE A 19 -12.97 -9.38 -4.30
C ILE A 19 -11.49 -9.07 -4.17
N TRP A 20 -10.84 -9.69 -3.19
CA TRP A 20 -9.39 -9.71 -3.06
C TRP A 20 -8.84 -11.02 -3.62
N ILE A 21 -7.79 -10.91 -4.40
CA ILE A 21 -7.06 -12.04 -4.97
C ILE A 21 -5.65 -12.03 -4.38
N ASN A 22 -5.25 -13.11 -3.70
CA ASN A 22 -3.93 -13.23 -3.12
C ASN A 22 -2.85 -13.27 -4.19
N GLY A 23 -1.77 -12.53 -3.93
CA GLY A 23 -0.67 -12.36 -4.87
C GLY A 23 -0.91 -11.19 -5.82
N GLY A 24 -0.14 -10.14 -5.59
CA GLY A 24 -0.06 -8.94 -6.43
C GLY A 24 1.31 -8.88 -7.11
N SER A 25 1.97 -7.71 -7.05
CA SER A 25 3.29 -7.55 -7.67
C SER A 25 4.39 -8.42 -7.04
N ASN A 26 4.17 -8.95 -5.84
CA ASN A 26 5.09 -9.92 -5.22
C ASN A 26 5.21 -11.25 -5.98
N LEU A 27 4.25 -11.54 -6.85
CA LEU A 27 4.28 -12.73 -7.72
C LEU A 27 4.83 -12.45 -9.12
N ASP A 28 5.11 -11.20 -9.46
CA ASP A 28 5.69 -10.85 -10.75
C ASP A 28 7.05 -11.51 -10.94
N SER A 29 7.20 -12.29 -12.00
CA SER A 29 8.45 -12.95 -12.34
C SER A 29 9.53 -11.95 -12.77
N ASP A 30 10.78 -12.36 -12.69
CA ASP A 30 11.89 -11.54 -13.15
C ASP A 30 11.80 -11.30 -14.66
N GLY A 31 12.09 -10.07 -15.09
CA GLY A 31 11.93 -9.63 -16.47
C GLY A 31 10.49 -9.34 -16.90
N LYS A 32 9.49 -9.54 -16.01
CA LYS A 32 8.07 -9.27 -16.29
C LYS A 32 7.39 -8.51 -15.14
N LYS A 33 8.14 -7.65 -14.45
CA LYS A 33 7.57 -6.82 -13.37
C LYS A 33 6.45 -5.93 -13.91
N GLY A 34 5.29 -5.98 -13.26
CA GLY A 34 4.06 -5.32 -13.68
C GLY A 34 3.04 -6.22 -14.39
N ILE A 35 3.33 -7.52 -14.58
CA ILE A 35 2.41 -8.43 -15.27
C ILE A 35 1.07 -8.56 -14.54
N ASN A 36 1.07 -8.55 -13.20
CA ASN A 36 -0.16 -8.57 -12.41
C ASN A 36 -0.95 -7.27 -12.54
N LYS A 37 -0.29 -6.12 -12.74
CA LYS A 37 -0.96 -4.86 -13.08
C LYS A 37 -1.64 -4.94 -14.44
N PHE A 38 -0.98 -5.55 -15.44
CA PHE A 38 -1.59 -5.83 -16.74
C PHE A 38 -2.84 -6.67 -16.61
N LEU A 39 -2.71 -7.82 -15.95
CA LEU A 39 -3.81 -8.76 -15.80
C LEU A 39 -5.00 -8.09 -15.10
N CYS A 40 -4.78 -7.46 -13.95
CA CYS A 40 -5.85 -6.80 -13.20
C CYS A 40 -6.56 -5.72 -14.01
N SER A 41 -5.80 -4.94 -14.81
CA SER A 41 -6.38 -3.93 -15.70
C SER A 41 -7.16 -4.53 -16.87
N LEU A 42 -6.78 -5.71 -17.38
CA LEU A 42 -7.48 -6.37 -18.46
C LEU A 42 -8.76 -7.08 -17.99
N LEU A 43 -8.77 -7.62 -16.78
CA LEU A 43 -9.95 -8.28 -16.21
C LEU A 43 -11.19 -7.37 -16.25
N THR A 44 -11.02 -6.07 -16.03
CA THR A 44 -12.13 -5.09 -15.99
C THR A 44 -12.48 -4.50 -17.36
N ARG A 45 -11.92 -5.04 -18.47
CA ARG A 45 -12.13 -4.51 -19.82
C ARG A 45 -12.94 -5.41 -20.74
N GLY A 46 -13.90 -6.10 -20.16
CA GLY A 46 -14.85 -6.97 -20.86
C GLY A 46 -14.87 -8.37 -20.28
N CYS A 47 -16.00 -9.01 -20.41
CA CYS A 47 -16.24 -10.39 -19.97
C CYS A 47 -17.23 -11.08 -20.92
N GLU A 48 -17.53 -12.36 -20.68
CA GLU A 48 -18.51 -13.07 -21.47
C GLU A 48 -19.82 -12.27 -21.59
N GLY A 49 -20.23 -12.01 -22.83
CA GLY A 49 -21.44 -11.23 -23.16
C GLY A 49 -21.26 -9.70 -23.20
N PHE A 50 -20.08 -9.18 -22.86
CA PHE A 50 -19.82 -7.73 -22.86
C PHE A 50 -18.41 -7.42 -23.36
N ASN A 51 -18.28 -6.66 -24.43
CA ASN A 51 -17.01 -6.01 -24.76
C ASN A 51 -16.70 -4.84 -23.79
N ASN A 52 -15.56 -4.17 -23.95
CA ASN A 52 -15.14 -3.10 -23.03
C ASN A 52 -16.12 -1.92 -22.96
N LEU A 53 -16.67 -1.49 -24.11
CA LEU A 53 -17.62 -0.38 -24.16
C LEU A 53 -18.97 -0.79 -23.57
N GLU A 54 -19.50 -1.93 -24.00
CA GLU A 54 -20.77 -2.48 -23.50
C GLU A 54 -20.73 -2.68 -21.98
N LEU A 55 -19.61 -3.18 -21.43
CA LEU A 55 -19.45 -3.36 -19.99
C LEU A 55 -19.47 -2.01 -19.26
N SER A 56 -18.72 -1.02 -19.76
CA SER A 56 -18.69 0.32 -19.19
C SER A 56 -20.06 0.98 -19.22
N ASP A 57 -20.70 0.99 -20.38
CA ASP A 57 -22.04 1.57 -20.58
C ASP A 57 -23.08 0.89 -19.68
N PHE A 58 -23.00 -0.43 -19.55
CA PHE A 58 -23.92 -1.18 -18.69
C PHE A 58 -23.75 -0.82 -17.21
N ILE A 59 -22.50 -0.68 -16.74
CA ILE A 59 -22.18 -0.30 -15.35
C ILE A 59 -22.60 1.16 -15.10
N GLU A 60 -22.19 2.07 -15.97
CA GLU A 60 -22.42 3.52 -15.80
C GLU A 60 -23.91 3.88 -15.93
N SER A 61 -24.68 3.21 -16.84
CA SER A 61 -26.13 3.41 -16.98
C SER A 61 -26.93 3.05 -15.71
N HIS A 62 -26.36 2.27 -14.80
CA HIS A 62 -26.94 1.95 -13.49
C HIS A 62 -26.33 2.79 -12.34
N GLY A 63 -25.56 3.84 -12.64
CA GLY A 63 -24.89 4.67 -11.65
C GLY A 63 -23.90 3.90 -10.78
N ALA A 64 -23.27 2.86 -11.33
CA ALA A 64 -22.33 2.01 -10.64
C ALA A 64 -20.89 2.33 -11.01
N GLU A 65 -19.95 1.94 -10.12
CA GLU A 65 -18.52 2.10 -10.29
C GLU A 65 -17.83 0.74 -10.21
N LEU A 66 -16.98 0.44 -11.19
CA LEU A 66 -16.08 -0.72 -11.18
C LEU A 66 -14.64 -0.24 -11.05
N ASN A 67 -13.99 -0.59 -9.94
CA ASN A 67 -12.63 -0.19 -9.65
C ASN A 67 -11.72 -1.41 -9.46
N HIS A 68 -10.42 -1.24 -9.76
CA HIS A 68 -9.41 -2.26 -9.55
C HIS A 68 -8.07 -1.65 -9.13
N GLU A 69 -7.34 -2.35 -8.29
CA GLU A 69 -6.01 -1.93 -7.87
C GLU A 69 -5.11 -3.14 -7.56
N VAL A 70 -3.79 -2.94 -7.71
CA VAL A 70 -2.78 -3.95 -7.43
C VAL A 70 -1.82 -3.43 -6.39
N PHE A 71 -1.65 -4.22 -5.34
CA PHE A 71 -0.68 -4.01 -4.26
C PHE A 71 0.43 -5.06 -4.33
N GLU A 72 1.37 -4.97 -3.42
CA GLU A 72 2.42 -5.99 -3.32
C GLU A 72 1.84 -7.37 -2.99
N ASP A 73 0.91 -7.46 -2.04
CA ASP A 73 0.40 -8.73 -1.50
C ASP A 73 -0.84 -9.28 -2.20
N GLY A 74 -1.48 -8.48 -3.01
CA GLY A 74 -2.71 -8.88 -3.69
C GLY A 74 -3.25 -7.82 -4.63
N MET A 75 -4.36 -8.14 -5.24
CA MET A 75 -5.14 -7.22 -6.06
C MET A 75 -6.60 -7.27 -5.66
N PHE A 76 -7.31 -6.18 -5.86
CA PHE A 76 -8.75 -6.18 -5.65
C PHE A 76 -9.50 -5.65 -6.86
N ILE A 77 -10.74 -6.11 -6.99
CA ILE A 77 -11.75 -5.58 -7.90
C ILE A 77 -12.98 -5.27 -7.04
N SER A 78 -13.55 -4.08 -7.19
CA SER A 78 -14.71 -3.65 -6.43
C SER A 78 -15.79 -3.11 -7.33
N LEU A 79 -17.02 -3.46 -7.02
CA LEU A 79 -18.25 -2.95 -7.61
C LEU A 79 -19.01 -2.18 -6.53
N LYS A 80 -19.35 -0.92 -6.82
CA LYS A 80 -20.19 -0.06 -5.98
C LYS A 80 -21.41 0.37 -6.77
N THR A 81 -22.59 0.21 -6.19
CA THR A 81 -23.87 0.48 -6.88
C THR A 81 -24.96 0.84 -5.88
N LEU A 82 -26.05 1.39 -6.36
CA LEU A 82 -27.28 1.50 -5.56
C LEU A 82 -27.84 0.11 -5.23
N ASP A 83 -28.45 -0.04 -4.06
CA ASP A 83 -29.02 -1.33 -3.60
C ASP A 83 -30.02 -1.91 -4.60
N ALA A 84 -30.82 -1.06 -5.24
CA ALA A 84 -31.81 -1.46 -6.25
C ALA A 84 -31.18 -2.16 -7.47
N HIS A 85 -29.93 -1.90 -7.79
CA HIS A 85 -29.25 -2.45 -8.95
C HIS A 85 -28.26 -3.57 -8.60
N PHE A 86 -28.04 -3.82 -7.31
CA PHE A 86 -27.00 -4.75 -6.84
C PHE A 86 -27.16 -6.15 -7.43
N ASN A 87 -28.36 -6.74 -7.37
CA ASN A 87 -28.61 -8.09 -7.86
C ASN A 87 -28.41 -8.24 -9.37
N LYS A 88 -28.57 -7.16 -10.13
CA LYS A 88 -28.36 -7.15 -11.58
C LYS A 88 -26.87 -7.05 -11.94
N LEU A 89 -26.09 -6.29 -11.15
CA LEU A 89 -24.69 -5.99 -11.42
C LEU A 89 -23.70 -6.94 -10.73
N PHE A 90 -24.06 -7.48 -9.57
CA PHE A 90 -23.17 -8.36 -8.79
C PHE A 90 -22.65 -9.58 -9.58
N PRO A 91 -23.45 -10.26 -10.43
CA PRO A 91 -22.97 -11.36 -11.26
C PRO A 91 -21.82 -11.00 -12.20
N LEU A 92 -21.70 -9.70 -12.58
CA LEU A 92 -20.57 -9.24 -13.41
C LEU A 92 -19.21 -9.43 -12.73
N LEU A 93 -19.12 -9.33 -11.41
CA LEU A 93 -17.87 -9.57 -10.70
C LEU A 93 -17.37 -11.01 -10.90
N ASP A 94 -18.27 -11.97 -10.92
CA ASP A 94 -17.91 -13.35 -11.22
C ASP A 94 -17.48 -13.51 -12.68
N LEU A 95 -18.22 -12.97 -13.64
CA LEU A 95 -17.87 -13.02 -15.05
C LEU A 95 -16.51 -12.36 -15.35
N ILE A 96 -16.23 -11.22 -14.75
CA ILE A 96 -14.95 -10.49 -14.88
C ILE A 96 -13.75 -11.36 -14.40
N ILE A 97 -13.97 -12.18 -13.39
CA ILE A 97 -12.91 -13.03 -12.82
C ILE A 97 -12.82 -14.38 -13.52
N SER A 98 -13.96 -15.03 -13.77
CA SER A 98 -14.02 -16.39 -14.27
C SER A 98 -13.99 -16.49 -15.81
N LYS A 99 -14.55 -15.49 -16.49
CA LYS A 99 -14.71 -15.46 -17.95
C LYS A 99 -14.40 -14.08 -18.55
N PRO A 100 -13.23 -13.48 -18.24
CA PRO A 100 -12.83 -12.20 -18.82
C PRO A 100 -12.57 -12.35 -20.32
N LEU A 101 -12.83 -11.28 -21.07
CA LEU A 101 -12.62 -11.28 -22.53
C LEU A 101 -11.13 -11.33 -22.90
N LEU A 102 -10.28 -10.67 -22.13
CA LEU A 102 -8.82 -10.60 -22.32
C LEU A 102 -8.40 -10.35 -23.78
N SER A 103 -9.00 -9.38 -24.47
CA SER A 103 -8.71 -9.17 -25.89
C SER A 103 -7.32 -8.59 -26.14
N GLU A 104 -6.70 -8.95 -27.27
CA GLU A 104 -5.37 -8.43 -27.66
C GLU A 104 -5.42 -6.93 -27.94
N GLU A 105 -6.52 -6.41 -28.47
CA GLU A 105 -6.73 -4.98 -28.66
C GLU A 105 -6.64 -4.23 -27.33
N GLN A 106 -7.38 -4.68 -26.31
CA GLN A 106 -7.35 -4.08 -24.98
C GLN A 106 -5.99 -4.24 -24.32
N PHE A 107 -5.27 -5.32 -24.57
CA PHE A 107 -3.88 -5.48 -24.10
C PHE A 107 -2.99 -4.34 -24.61
N GLN A 108 -3.05 -3.94 -25.90
CA GLN A 108 -2.25 -2.85 -26.41
C GLN A 108 -2.60 -1.50 -25.77
N ILE A 109 -3.88 -1.25 -25.52
CA ILE A 109 -4.36 -0.04 -24.84
C ILE A 109 -3.83 0.01 -23.39
N VAL A 110 -3.96 -1.10 -22.67
CA VAL A 110 -3.47 -1.22 -21.27
C VAL A 110 -1.95 -1.05 -21.23
N LYS A 111 -1.21 -1.66 -22.17
CA LYS A 111 0.25 -1.50 -22.29
C LYS A 111 0.66 -0.04 -22.39
N LYS A 112 0.02 0.70 -23.28
CA LYS A 112 0.26 2.14 -23.46
C LYS A 112 -0.07 2.93 -22.18
N SER A 113 -1.17 2.61 -21.53
CA SER A 113 -1.59 3.26 -20.26
C SER A 113 -0.57 3.04 -19.15
N ILE A 114 -0.10 1.79 -18.95
CA ILE A 114 0.91 1.47 -17.93
C ILE A 114 2.23 2.17 -18.23
N LEU A 115 2.70 2.18 -19.48
CA LEU A 115 3.91 2.90 -19.86
C LEU A 115 3.81 4.41 -19.58
N ASN A 116 2.65 5.01 -19.82
CA ASN A 116 2.41 6.43 -19.51
C ASN A 116 2.42 6.68 -17.99
N SER A 117 1.84 5.78 -17.19
CA SER A 117 1.91 5.86 -15.73
C SER A 117 3.36 5.78 -15.23
N ILE A 118 4.16 4.84 -15.74
CA ILE A 118 5.57 4.71 -15.39
C ILE A 118 6.36 5.99 -15.74
N LYS A 119 6.06 6.64 -16.87
CA LYS A 119 6.69 7.92 -17.23
C LYS A 119 6.36 9.01 -16.23
N LYS A 120 5.09 9.15 -15.84
CA LYS A 120 4.65 10.11 -14.80
C LYS A 120 5.35 9.85 -13.46
N ASP A 121 5.47 8.59 -13.06
CA ASP A 121 6.16 8.21 -11.81
C ASP A 121 7.64 8.61 -11.83
N LYS A 122 8.32 8.48 -12.99
CA LYS A 122 9.71 8.92 -13.18
C LYS A 122 9.88 10.45 -13.15
N GLU A 123 8.80 11.21 -13.33
CA GLU A 123 8.82 12.68 -13.20
C GLU A 123 8.65 13.15 -11.76
N ASN A 124 8.03 12.35 -10.90
CA ASN A 124 7.79 12.69 -9.52
C ASN A 124 9.02 12.39 -8.63
N PRO A 125 9.66 13.41 -8.01
CA PRO A 125 10.83 13.18 -7.15
C PRO A 125 10.55 12.29 -5.94
N PHE A 126 9.33 12.32 -5.41
CA PHE A 126 8.93 11.45 -4.30
C PHE A 126 8.97 9.98 -4.74
N ASN A 127 8.34 9.65 -5.87
CA ASN A 127 8.32 8.27 -6.40
C ASN A 127 9.73 7.77 -6.72
N ILE A 128 10.59 8.64 -7.27
CA ILE A 128 11.99 8.31 -7.53
C ILE A 128 12.73 7.99 -6.22
N SER A 129 12.56 8.82 -5.19
CA SER A 129 13.22 8.65 -3.89
C SER A 129 12.74 7.37 -3.20
N PHE A 130 11.42 7.12 -3.23
CA PHE A 130 10.84 5.91 -2.65
C PHE A 130 11.27 4.65 -3.37
N GLU A 131 11.30 4.66 -4.69
CA GLU A 131 11.77 3.54 -5.52
C GLU A 131 13.23 3.18 -5.21
N LYS A 132 14.09 4.17 -5.02
CA LYS A 132 15.49 3.95 -4.63
C LYS A 132 15.60 3.45 -3.19
N TRP A 133 14.81 4.02 -2.27
CA TRP A 133 14.78 3.62 -0.87
C TRP A 133 14.34 2.16 -0.72
N ARG A 134 13.23 1.78 -1.35
CA ARG A 134 12.71 0.41 -1.26
C ARG A 134 13.69 -0.63 -1.80
N LYS A 135 14.46 -0.30 -2.86
CA LYS A 135 15.48 -1.20 -3.42
C LYS A 135 16.60 -1.49 -2.45
N ILE A 136 17.11 -0.50 -1.72
CA ILE A 136 18.20 -0.73 -0.76
C ILE A 136 17.69 -1.38 0.53
N VAL A 137 16.44 -1.13 0.94
CA VAL A 137 15.85 -1.66 2.17
C VAL A 137 15.42 -3.10 2.01
N TYR A 138 14.78 -3.44 0.90
CA TYR A 138 14.23 -4.77 0.65
C TYR A 138 15.13 -5.67 -0.19
N SER A 139 16.16 -5.11 -0.85
CA SER A 139 17.13 -5.87 -1.67
C SER A 139 16.45 -6.83 -2.67
N GLN A 140 16.55 -8.14 -2.47
CA GLN A 140 15.96 -9.16 -3.34
C GLN A 140 14.50 -9.50 -2.99
N HIS A 141 13.97 -8.99 -1.87
CA HIS A 141 12.58 -9.24 -1.49
C HIS A 141 11.62 -8.65 -2.55
N PRO A 142 10.48 -9.30 -2.86
CA PRO A 142 9.52 -8.77 -3.84
C PRO A 142 9.05 -7.33 -3.57
N TYR A 143 9.03 -6.87 -2.32
CA TYR A 143 8.68 -5.48 -1.99
C TYR A 143 9.72 -4.45 -2.45
N ALA A 144 10.88 -4.87 -2.93
CA ALA A 144 11.85 -3.99 -3.57
C ALA A 144 11.37 -3.44 -4.93
N PHE A 145 10.34 -4.05 -5.54
CA PHE A 145 9.89 -3.73 -6.89
C PHE A 145 8.59 -2.91 -6.89
N ASN A 146 8.43 -2.06 -7.90
CA ASN A 146 7.23 -1.25 -8.08
C ASN A 146 6.07 -2.11 -8.59
N CYS A 147 4.88 -1.95 -8.01
CA CYS A 147 3.67 -2.67 -8.44
C CYS A 147 3.27 -2.38 -9.89
N GLY A 148 3.60 -1.19 -10.41
CA GLY A 148 3.39 -0.83 -11.81
C GLY A 148 4.41 -1.46 -12.78
N GLY A 149 5.46 -2.11 -12.27
CA GLY A 149 6.56 -2.64 -13.05
C GLY A 149 7.56 -1.59 -13.51
N TYR A 150 8.43 -1.99 -14.42
CA TYR A 150 9.46 -1.13 -15.04
C TYR A 150 9.27 -1.08 -16.55
N GLU A 151 9.64 0.04 -17.15
CA GLU A 151 9.47 0.27 -18.60
C GLU A 151 10.06 -0.87 -19.44
N LYS A 152 11.28 -1.34 -19.10
CA LYS A 152 11.94 -2.46 -19.79
C LYS A 152 11.09 -3.74 -19.71
N ASP A 153 10.60 -4.06 -18.52
CA ASP A 153 9.81 -5.28 -18.29
C ASP A 153 8.46 -5.17 -19.00
N VAL A 154 7.76 -4.03 -18.84
CA VAL A 154 6.45 -3.79 -19.47
C VAL A 154 6.54 -3.85 -20.99
N LEU A 155 7.62 -3.32 -21.60
CA LEU A 155 7.86 -3.44 -23.04
C LEU A 155 8.04 -4.91 -23.48
N SER A 156 8.69 -5.75 -22.67
CA SER A 156 8.93 -7.16 -22.97
C SER A 156 7.71 -8.07 -22.75
N ILE A 157 6.71 -7.65 -21.94
CA ILE A 157 5.51 -8.42 -21.71
C ILE A 157 4.73 -8.58 -23.02
N ARG A 158 4.42 -9.83 -23.37
CA ARG A 158 3.61 -10.22 -24.53
C ARG A 158 2.19 -10.56 -24.07
N TYR A 159 1.25 -10.51 -25.01
CA TYR A 159 -0.12 -10.92 -24.76
C TYR A 159 -0.22 -12.36 -24.24
N SER A 160 0.54 -13.30 -24.82
CA SER A 160 0.64 -14.68 -24.35
C SER A 160 1.11 -14.84 -22.90
N ASP A 161 1.93 -13.92 -22.41
CA ASP A 161 2.40 -13.94 -21.02
C ASP A 161 1.25 -13.63 -20.06
N VAL A 162 0.39 -12.67 -20.43
CA VAL A 162 -0.78 -12.31 -19.61
C VAL A 162 -1.81 -13.42 -19.61
N LEU A 163 -2.02 -14.11 -20.74
CA LEU A 163 -2.89 -15.30 -20.80
C LEU A 163 -2.36 -16.45 -19.92
N SER A 164 -1.04 -16.63 -19.87
CA SER A 164 -0.42 -17.59 -18.96
C SER A 164 -0.60 -17.20 -17.50
N GLU A 165 -0.41 -15.92 -17.17
CA GLU A 165 -0.63 -15.39 -15.81
C GLU A 165 -2.08 -15.54 -15.35
N TYR A 166 -3.05 -15.39 -16.27
CA TYR A 166 -4.46 -15.63 -15.97
C TYR A 166 -4.74 -17.10 -15.57
N LYS A 167 -4.05 -18.08 -16.17
CA LYS A 167 -4.17 -19.49 -15.74
C LYS A 167 -3.70 -19.69 -14.31
N ASP A 168 -2.57 -19.08 -13.94
CA ASP A 168 -2.06 -19.10 -12.57
C ASP A 168 -2.97 -18.30 -11.60
N PHE A 169 -3.52 -17.18 -12.04
CA PHE A 169 -4.48 -16.37 -11.31
C PHE A 169 -5.72 -17.16 -10.89
N ASN A 170 -6.23 -18.05 -11.74
CA ASN A 170 -7.40 -18.87 -11.42
C ASN A 170 -7.17 -19.78 -10.22
N CYS A 171 -5.92 -20.19 -9.98
CA CYS A 171 -5.53 -21.02 -8.84
C CYS A 171 -5.27 -20.24 -7.54
N ARG A 172 -5.37 -18.91 -7.53
CA ARG A 172 -5.10 -18.08 -6.34
C ARG A 172 -6.29 -18.05 -5.40
N GLU A 173 -6.00 -17.96 -4.10
CA GLU A 173 -7.04 -17.74 -3.09
C GLU A 173 -7.73 -16.40 -3.34
N LYS A 174 -9.05 -16.41 -3.27
CA LYS A 174 -9.90 -15.25 -3.45
C LYS A 174 -10.82 -15.10 -2.24
N TYR A 175 -11.05 -13.85 -1.86
CA TYR A 175 -11.90 -13.47 -0.73
C TYR A 175 -12.90 -12.42 -1.20
N LEU A 176 -14.17 -12.62 -0.89
CA LEU A 176 -15.24 -11.68 -1.21
C LEU A 176 -15.75 -11.06 0.08
N ILE A 177 -15.94 -9.76 0.10
CA ILE A 177 -16.63 -9.04 1.16
C ILE A 177 -17.70 -8.12 0.58
N SER A 178 -18.83 -7.99 1.28
CA SER A 178 -19.88 -7.05 0.92
C SER A 178 -20.67 -6.60 2.13
N ASN A 179 -21.32 -5.45 2.00
CA ASN A 179 -22.32 -4.97 2.95
C ASN A 179 -23.77 -5.38 2.58
N ASN A 180 -23.97 -6.08 1.46
CA ASN A 180 -25.30 -6.53 1.04
C ASN A 180 -25.57 -7.98 1.49
N LEU A 181 -26.68 -8.21 2.20
CA LEU A 181 -27.07 -9.51 2.75
C LEU A 181 -27.43 -10.56 1.70
N GLU A 182 -27.82 -10.14 0.51
CA GLU A 182 -28.28 -11.06 -0.55
C GLU A 182 -27.16 -11.94 -1.09
N ILE A 183 -25.90 -11.55 -0.90
CA ILE A 183 -24.75 -12.40 -1.22
C ILE A 183 -24.81 -13.75 -0.51
N ASN A 184 -25.26 -13.79 0.74
CA ASN A 184 -25.36 -15.04 1.49
C ASN A 184 -26.42 -16.01 0.95
N LYS A 185 -27.40 -15.50 0.17
CA LYS A 185 -28.48 -16.34 -0.39
C LYS A 185 -28.11 -16.94 -1.75
N ASN A 186 -27.30 -16.24 -2.55
CA ASN A 186 -27.06 -16.58 -3.95
C ASN A 186 -25.62 -17.07 -4.24
N SER A 187 -24.63 -16.70 -3.41
CA SER A 187 -23.21 -16.95 -3.69
C SER A 187 -22.67 -18.32 -3.26
N SER A 188 -23.45 -19.10 -2.53
CA SER A 188 -22.95 -20.36 -1.97
C SER A 188 -22.76 -21.49 -2.98
N LYS A 189 -23.37 -21.39 -4.17
CA LYS A 189 -23.38 -22.51 -5.14
C LYS A 189 -22.32 -22.43 -6.24
N ASP A 190 -21.97 -21.23 -6.73
CA ASP A 190 -21.11 -21.08 -7.90
C ASP A 190 -19.64 -20.75 -7.56
N PHE A 191 -19.39 -20.08 -6.42
CA PHE A 191 -18.04 -19.76 -5.97
C PHE A 191 -17.31 -20.92 -5.25
N GLU A 192 -17.96 -22.03 -4.96
CA GLU A 192 -17.40 -23.13 -4.15
C GLU A 192 -16.43 -24.08 -4.90
N LYS A 193 -16.30 -24.00 -6.22
CA LYS A 193 -15.68 -25.08 -7.02
C LYS A 193 -14.19 -24.90 -7.40
N ILE A 194 -13.48 -23.88 -6.90
CA ILE A 194 -12.09 -23.68 -7.30
C ILE A 194 -11.13 -24.19 -6.21
N ASN A 195 -10.43 -25.29 -6.51
CA ASN A 195 -9.38 -25.85 -5.64
C ASN A 195 -8.09 -25.02 -5.70
N PHE A 196 -7.61 -24.54 -4.56
CA PHE A 196 -6.40 -23.74 -4.40
C PHE A 196 -5.20 -24.60 -4.02
N THR A 197 -4.13 -24.55 -4.79
CA THR A 197 -2.99 -25.47 -4.62
C THR A 197 -1.60 -24.87 -4.50
N LYS A 198 -1.40 -23.57 -4.36
CA LYS A 198 -0.03 -23.07 -4.15
C LYS A 198 0.06 -21.92 -3.15
N LYS A 199 0.50 -22.23 -1.92
CA LYS A 199 1.21 -21.26 -1.07
C LYS A 199 2.63 -21.11 -1.62
N ARG A 200 2.98 -19.97 -2.19
CA ARG A 200 4.40 -19.62 -2.37
C ARG A 200 4.91 -19.12 -1.01
N ASN A 201 5.81 -19.89 -0.40
CA ASN A 201 6.61 -19.41 0.71
C ASN A 201 7.74 -18.56 0.13
N PHE A 202 7.83 -17.31 0.54
CA PHE A 202 8.99 -16.48 0.21
C PHE A 202 10.19 -16.98 1.04
N PRO A 203 11.37 -17.15 0.44
CA PRO A 203 12.56 -17.47 1.21
C PRO A 203 12.85 -16.35 2.21
N ASN A 204 13.41 -16.72 3.37
CA ASN A 204 13.94 -15.71 4.30
C ASN A 204 15.09 -14.99 3.62
N TYR A 205 14.85 -13.73 3.23
CA TYR A 205 15.87 -12.87 2.65
C TYR A 205 16.73 -12.30 3.78
N ASN A 206 17.93 -12.84 3.99
CA ASN A 206 18.92 -12.19 4.85
C ASN A 206 19.47 -10.96 4.13
N ILE A 207 19.06 -9.79 4.57
CA ILE A 207 19.47 -8.53 3.97
C ILE A 207 20.74 -8.07 4.67
N SER A 208 21.89 -8.23 4.00
CA SER A 208 23.10 -7.47 4.31
C SER A 208 23.25 -6.39 3.25
N PRO A 209 22.75 -5.18 3.48
CA PRO A 209 22.80 -4.12 2.47
C PRO A 209 24.23 -3.61 2.30
N GLU A 210 24.70 -3.52 1.06
CA GLU A 210 26.00 -2.94 0.71
C GLU A 210 26.10 -1.45 1.11
N SER A 211 24.98 -0.74 1.08
CA SER A 211 24.92 0.67 1.45
C SER A 211 23.56 1.01 2.06
N ARG A 212 23.58 1.84 3.11
CA ARG A 212 22.38 2.39 3.74
C ARG A 212 22.02 3.79 3.21
N PHE A 213 22.67 4.22 2.17
CA PHE A 213 22.48 5.50 1.53
C PHE A 213 22.31 5.36 0.03
N VAL A 214 21.32 6.07 -0.53
CA VAL A 214 21.16 6.21 -1.97
C VAL A 214 20.74 7.63 -2.33
N SER A 215 21.25 8.14 -3.46
CA SER A 215 20.83 9.43 -3.99
C SER A 215 20.46 9.34 -5.46
N SER A 216 19.53 10.20 -5.87
CA SER A 216 19.18 10.44 -7.26
C SER A 216 19.31 11.93 -7.56
N HIS A 217 19.97 12.23 -8.68
CA HIS A 217 20.17 13.61 -9.09
C HIS A 217 19.05 14.02 -10.04
N LYS A 218 18.29 15.03 -9.64
CA LYS A 218 17.24 15.63 -10.47
C LYS A 218 17.32 17.15 -10.35
N LYS A 219 17.33 17.84 -11.48
CA LYS A 219 17.24 19.30 -11.50
C LYS A 219 15.83 19.69 -11.07
N SER A 220 15.68 20.05 -9.81
CA SER A 220 14.43 20.42 -9.16
C SER A 220 14.67 21.53 -8.14
N ASN A 221 13.66 22.35 -7.91
CA ASN A 221 13.67 23.34 -6.83
C ASN A 221 13.42 22.72 -5.44
N GLN A 222 13.06 21.44 -5.42
CA GLN A 222 12.77 20.67 -4.22
C GLN A 222 13.71 19.49 -4.09
N LEU A 223 14.01 19.13 -2.86
CA LEU A 223 14.73 17.92 -2.49
C LEU A 223 13.83 17.07 -1.60
N ILE A 224 13.77 15.78 -1.92
CA ILE A 224 13.04 14.77 -1.13
C ILE A 224 14.03 14.03 -0.25
N LEU A 225 13.73 13.96 1.04
CA LEU A 225 14.43 13.15 2.04
C LEU A 225 13.51 12.02 2.49
N MET A 226 14.01 10.80 2.53
CA MET A 226 13.31 9.62 3.06
C MET A 226 14.23 8.85 3.99
N LEU A 227 13.91 8.86 5.27
CA LEU A 227 14.67 8.19 6.32
C LEU A 227 13.82 7.14 7.01
N GLY A 228 14.27 5.88 7.04
CA GLY A 228 13.49 4.82 7.66
C GLY A 228 14.10 3.44 7.52
N ASN A 229 13.30 2.42 7.87
CA ASN A 229 13.70 1.02 7.79
C ASN A 229 12.49 0.12 7.48
N GLN A 230 12.73 -1.14 7.18
CA GLN A 230 11.69 -2.15 7.28
C GLN A 230 11.41 -2.47 8.76
N THR A 231 10.16 -2.72 9.06
CA THR A 231 9.69 -2.99 10.42
C THR A 231 8.90 -4.31 10.47
N CYS A 232 7.93 -4.44 11.33
CA CYS A 232 7.19 -5.67 11.49
C CYS A 232 6.04 -5.83 10.47
N SER A 233 5.59 -7.06 10.32
CA SER A 233 4.36 -7.40 9.59
C SER A 233 3.11 -7.00 10.39
N ARG A 234 1.95 -6.97 9.72
CA ARG A 234 0.66 -6.70 10.37
C ARG A 234 0.30 -7.70 11.47
N LYS A 235 0.81 -8.93 11.40
CA LYS A 235 0.57 -9.98 12.41
C LYS A 235 1.36 -9.80 13.71
N SER A 236 2.43 -9.01 13.68
CA SER A 236 3.30 -8.81 14.84
C SER A 236 2.58 -8.09 15.98
N ILE A 237 2.94 -8.42 17.20
CA ILE A 237 2.53 -7.67 18.40
C ILE A 237 3.08 -6.24 18.41
N GLU A 238 4.17 -6.00 17.67
CA GLU A 238 4.82 -4.69 17.54
C GLU A 238 4.09 -3.73 16.59
N TYR A 239 3.04 -4.20 15.91
CA TYR A 239 2.26 -3.39 14.97
C TYR A 239 1.61 -2.17 15.66
N TRP A 240 0.95 -2.37 16.81
CA TRP A 240 0.28 -1.27 17.50
C TRP A 240 1.22 -0.23 18.10
N PRO A 241 2.35 -0.62 18.75
CA PRO A 241 3.39 0.34 19.13
C PRO A 241 3.90 1.18 17.94
N LEU A 242 4.11 0.58 16.74
CA LEU A 242 4.49 1.33 15.54
C LEU A 242 3.40 2.29 15.08
N LYS A 243 2.13 1.93 15.18
CA LYS A 243 1.01 2.81 14.85
C LYS A 243 0.86 4.00 15.80
N ILE A 244 1.15 3.80 17.08
CA ILE A 244 1.22 4.91 18.05
C ILE A 244 2.38 5.84 17.71
N LEU A 245 3.56 5.30 17.40
CA LEU A 245 4.71 6.09 16.97
C LEU A 245 4.43 6.88 15.68
N GLU A 246 3.76 6.28 14.70
CA GLU A 246 3.30 6.97 13.48
C GLU A 246 2.35 8.12 13.83
N SER A 247 1.39 7.89 14.74
CA SER A 247 0.45 8.92 15.19
C SER A 247 1.17 10.08 15.90
N TYR A 248 2.10 9.78 16.80
CA TYR A 248 2.94 10.77 17.48
C TYR A 248 3.70 11.64 16.47
N LEU A 249 4.30 11.01 15.48
CA LEU A 249 5.15 11.70 14.50
C LEU A 249 4.33 12.53 13.50
N SER A 250 3.20 12.02 12.98
CA SER A 250 2.60 12.59 11.77
C SER A 250 1.11 12.91 11.82
N PHE A 251 0.35 12.55 12.87
CA PHE A 251 -1.10 12.78 12.87
C PHE A 251 -1.47 14.16 13.37
N GLY A 252 -2.01 14.97 12.44
CA GLY A 252 -2.54 16.29 12.71
C GLY A 252 -1.47 17.38 12.94
N MET A 253 -1.92 18.62 13.06
CA MET A 253 -1.06 19.81 13.20
C MET A 253 -0.24 19.83 14.48
N SER A 254 -0.66 19.13 15.52
CA SER A 254 0.08 19.00 16.79
C SER A 254 1.13 17.89 16.78
N SER A 255 1.35 17.19 15.65
CA SER A 255 2.38 16.16 15.52
C SER A 255 3.80 16.74 15.52
N ILE A 256 4.77 15.94 15.95
CA ILE A 256 6.16 16.39 16.07
C ILE A 256 6.74 16.86 14.73
N LEU A 257 6.48 16.11 13.65
CA LEU A 257 6.99 16.48 12.32
C LEU A 257 6.39 17.79 11.84
N PHE A 258 5.07 17.99 12.02
CA PHE A 258 4.43 19.23 11.62
C PHE A 258 4.96 20.42 12.41
N LYS A 259 5.02 20.32 13.75
CA LYS A 259 5.54 21.37 14.61
C LYS A 259 6.99 21.71 14.29
N LEU A 260 7.84 20.69 14.15
CA LEU A 260 9.29 20.90 13.97
C LEU A 260 9.61 21.47 12.59
N PHE A 261 9.05 20.88 11.51
CA PHE A 261 9.47 21.22 10.15
C PHE A 261 8.62 22.30 9.50
N ARG A 262 7.35 22.43 9.88
CA ARG A 262 6.44 23.39 9.27
C ARG A 262 6.20 24.63 10.13
N GLU A 263 5.75 24.47 11.36
CA GLU A 263 5.43 25.64 12.22
C GLU A 263 6.67 26.40 12.69
N LYS A 264 7.58 25.70 13.39
CA LYS A 264 8.74 26.35 14.03
C LYS A 264 9.77 26.84 13.05
N ASN A 265 10.02 26.11 11.98
CA ASN A 265 11.14 26.38 11.08
C ASN A 265 10.72 26.73 9.64
N GLY A 266 9.46 26.57 9.24
CA GLY A 266 8.99 26.92 7.90
C GLY A 266 9.73 26.20 6.75
N LEU A 267 10.23 24.98 6.98
CA LEU A 267 11.13 24.29 6.05
C LEU A 267 10.41 23.54 4.96
N THR A 268 9.19 23.06 5.24
CA THR A 268 8.46 22.16 4.32
C THR A 268 6.96 22.39 4.40
N TYR A 269 6.28 22.08 3.29
CA TYR A 269 4.81 21.97 3.22
C TYR A 269 4.35 20.51 3.27
N ASP A 270 5.22 19.55 2.91
CA ASP A 270 4.89 18.13 2.86
C ASP A 270 5.88 17.33 3.70
N VAL A 271 5.36 16.79 4.80
CA VAL A 271 6.09 15.98 5.77
C VAL A 271 5.16 14.94 6.37
N GLY A 272 5.64 13.73 6.52
CA GLY A 272 4.83 12.66 7.10
C GLY A 272 5.60 11.37 7.34
N VAL A 273 4.84 10.36 7.76
CA VAL A 273 5.30 8.98 7.91
C VAL A 273 4.57 8.09 6.90
N PHE A 274 5.29 7.21 6.25
CA PHE A 274 4.74 6.16 5.41
C PHE A 274 4.92 4.81 6.07
N ASN A 275 3.81 4.22 6.53
CA ASN A 275 3.77 2.93 7.23
C ASN A 275 2.51 2.14 6.84
N PRO A 276 2.46 1.59 5.61
CA PRO A 276 1.31 0.85 5.11
C PRO A 276 1.17 -0.51 5.79
N ILE A 277 -0.04 -1.07 5.74
CA ILE A 277 -0.29 -2.45 6.16
C ILE A 277 0.34 -3.41 5.14
N ARG A 278 1.15 -4.36 5.61
CA ARG A 278 1.78 -5.41 4.78
C ARG A 278 1.67 -6.78 5.45
N LYS A 279 1.65 -7.81 4.62
CA LYS A 279 1.65 -9.21 5.07
C LYS A 279 3.00 -9.58 5.69
N GLU A 280 4.07 -9.16 5.05
CA GLU A 280 5.45 -9.28 5.51
C GLU A 280 5.95 -7.97 6.16
N ASN A 281 7.25 -7.81 6.32
CA ASN A 281 7.84 -6.63 6.93
C ASN A 281 7.46 -5.34 6.18
N ALA A 282 6.77 -4.44 6.88
CA ALA A 282 6.31 -3.17 6.33
C ALA A 282 7.41 -2.10 6.34
N PRO A 283 7.41 -1.14 5.42
CA PRO A 283 8.23 0.05 5.54
C PRO A 283 7.72 0.96 6.66
N PHE A 284 8.64 1.56 7.40
CA PHE A 284 8.38 2.71 8.25
C PHE A 284 9.40 3.78 7.90
N LEU A 285 8.96 4.82 7.23
CA LEU A 285 9.85 5.91 6.80
C LEU A 285 9.23 7.28 7.06
N ILE A 286 10.06 8.23 7.49
CA ILE A 286 9.75 9.64 7.52
C ILE A 286 10.14 10.24 6.17
N TYR A 287 9.27 11.02 5.56
CA TYR A 287 9.55 11.73 4.32
C TYR A 287 9.37 13.24 4.49
N LEU A 288 10.20 13.99 3.78
CA LEU A 288 10.20 15.45 3.76
C LEU A 288 10.36 15.93 2.32
N SER A 289 9.55 16.91 1.90
CA SER A 289 9.74 17.67 0.67
C SER A 289 10.16 19.10 1.01
N VAL A 290 11.39 19.47 0.74
CA VAL A 290 11.98 20.74 1.16
C VAL A 290 12.59 21.50 -0.01
N SER A 291 12.65 22.83 0.08
CA SER A 291 13.38 23.63 -0.91
C SER A 291 14.89 23.36 -0.81
N ASN A 292 15.62 23.51 -1.92
CA ASN A 292 17.06 23.28 -1.95
C ASN A 292 17.82 24.10 -0.88
N LYS A 293 17.41 25.35 -0.64
CA LYS A 293 18.04 26.23 0.38
C LYS A 293 17.86 25.72 1.81
N ASN A 294 16.79 25.00 2.08
CA ASN A 294 16.45 24.50 3.43
C ASN A 294 16.91 23.05 3.65
N ALA A 295 17.34 22.35 2.62
CA ALA A 295 17.58 20.92 2.62
C ALA A 295 18.60 20.46 3.69
N ILE A 296 19.68 21.20 3.89
CA ILE A 296 20.74 20.87 4.85
C ILE A 296 20.19 21.00 6.27
N ILE A 297 19.50 22.10 6.59
CA ILE A 297 18.91 22.33 7.90
C ILE A 297 17.85 21.26 8.19
N ALA A 298 17.01 20.95 7.22
CA ALA A 298 15.98 19.92 7.36
C ALA A 298 16.60 18.53 7.60
N PHE A 299 17.69 18.18 6.92
CA PHE A 299 18.41 16.94 7.16
C PHE A 299 19.02 16.87 8.58
N GLU A 300 19.64 17.94 9.05
CA GLU A 300 20.22 17.98 10.40
C GLU A 300 19.14 17.85 11.50
N LEU A 301 18.01 18.55 11.32
CA LEU A 301 16.86 18.42 12.22
C LEU A 301 16.24 17.02 12.19
N LEU A 302 16.11 16.41 11.00
CA LEU A 302 15.61 15.05 10.87
C LEU A 302 16.52 14.04 11.58
N ASN A 303 17.83 14.19 11.41
CA ASN A 303 18.80 13.34 12.08
C ASN A 303 18.80 13.52 13.61
N LYS A 304 18.63 14.76 14.09
CA LYS A 304 18.48 15.04 15.51
C LYS A 304 17.22 14.36 16.07
N LEU A 305 16.07 14.57 15.43
CA LEU A 305 14.82 13.90 15.82
C LEU A 305 14.95 12.37 15.82
N TRP A 306 15.61 11.80 14.80
CA TRP A 306 15.83 10.36 14.73
C TRP A 306 16.65 9.82 15.90
N LYS A 307 17.68 10.57 16.32
CA LYS A 307 18.48 10.23 17.51
C LYS A 307 17.67 10.39 18.80
N GLU A 308 16.86 11.43 18.91
CA GLU A 308 15.97 11.61 20.07
C GLU A 308 15.02 10.42 20.23
N LEU A 309 14.45 9.90 19.11
CA LEU A 309 13.61 8.69 19.15
C LEU A 309 14.35 7.42 19.60
N LEU A 310 15.67 7.36 19.42
CA LEU A 310 16.48 6.22 19.87
C LEU A 310 16.84 6.31 21.35
N PHE A 311 17.21 7.50 21.82
CA PHE A 311 17.85 7.65 23.13
C PHE A 311 16.97 8.25 24.21
N SER A 312 15.83 8.86 23.84
CA SER A 312 14.92 9.50 24.77
C SER A 312 13.59 8.76 24.87
N LEU A 313 13.03 8.69 26.07
CA LEU A 313 11.65 8.25 26.26
C LEU A 313 10.71 9.37 25.83
N ILE A 314 9.68 9.00 25.07
CA ILE A 314 8.54 9.87 24.82
C ILE A 314 7.74 9.95 26.13
N SER A 315 7.28 11.14 26.52
CA SER A 315 6.54 11.31 27.77
C SER A 315 5.19 10.58 27.76
N ASP A 316 4.69 10.22 28.93
CA ASP A 316 3.39 9.57 29.08
C ASP A 316 2.25 10.43 28.49
N GLU A 317 2.33 11.75 28.66
CA GLU A 317 1.36 12.70 28.10
C GLU A 317 1.36 12.67 26.55
N GLU A 318 2.54 12.69 25.94
CA GLU A 318 2.67 12.63 24.48
C GLU A 318 2.18 11.29 23.92
N ILE A 319 2.46 10.19 24.61
CA ILE A 319 1.94 8.86 24.24
C ILE A 319 0.42 8.80 24.38
N PHE A 320 -0.13 9.35 25.48
CA PHE A 320 -1.57 9.45 25.66
C PHE A 320 -2.24 10.21 24.48
N LEU A 321 -1.72 11.38 24.13
CA LEU A 321 -2.23 12.17 23.00
C LEU A 321 -2.10 11.42 21.66
N ALA A 322 -1.01 10.68 21.44
CA ALA A 322 -0.81 9.88 20.25
C ALA A 322 -1.83 8.72 20.15
N LYS A 323 -2.15 8.07 21.28
CA LYS A 323 -3.19 7.05 21.36
C LYS A 323 -4.57 7.60 21.02
N GLU A 324 -4.95 8.75 21.61
CA GLU A 324 -6.23 9.39 21.33
C GLU A 324 -6.38 9.81 19.85
N LYS A 325 -5.31 10.36 19.25
CA LYS A 325 -5.29 10.67 17.80
C LYS A 325 -5.43 9.42 16.94
N LEU A 326 -4.75 8.32 17.31
CA LEU A 326 -4.83 7.05 16.59
C LEU A 326 -6.26 6.49 16.63
N LYS A 327 -6.91 6.49 17.81
CA LYS A 327 -8.30 6.06 17.98
C LYS A 327 -9.26 6.92 17.16
N SER A 328 -9.11 8.26 17.24
CA SER A 328 -9.92 9.21 16.47
C SER A 328 -9.75 9.00 14.97
N SER A 329 -8.53 8.85 14.49
CA SER A 329 -8.24 8.55 13.07
C SER A 329 -8.89 7.24 12.64
N PHE A 330 -8.83 6.20 13.48
CA PHE A 330 -9.48 4.93 13.21
C PHE A 330 -11.01 5.08 13.10
N LEU A 331 -11.63 5.85 13.99
CA LEU A 331 -13.08 6.10 13.96
C LEU A 331 -13.49 6.92 12.73
N ILE A 332 -12.72 7.95 12.37
CA ILE A 332 -12.97 8.78 11.18
C ILE A 332 -12.86 7.94 9.91
N ASN A 333 -11.80 7.15 9.77
CA ASN A 333 -11.61 6.26 8.63
C ASN A 333 -12.71 5.18 8.52
N ASN A 334 -13.30 4.78 9.65
CA ASN A 334 -14.45 3.86 9.68
C ASN A 334 -15.80 4.52 9.29
N GLN A 335 -15.82 5.78 8.88
CA GLN A 335 -17.02 6.40 8.29
C GLN A 335 -17.19 6.06 6.80
N SER A 336 -16.10 5.74 6.10
CA SER A 336 -16.16 5.30 4.69
C SER A 336 -16.26 3.78 4.61
N LEU A 337 -17.34 3.32 3.99
CA LEU A 337 -17.58 1.88 3.81
C LEU A 337 -16.53 1.24 2.89
N ASP A 338 -16.11 1.94 1.83
CA ASP A 338 -15.06 1.49 0.93
C ASP A 338 -13.76 1.20 1.70
N VAL A 339 -13.35 2.11 2.57
CA VAL A 339 -12.13 1.97 3.39
C VAL A 339 -12.24 0.81 4.38
N ILE A 340 -13.41 0.64 5.00
CA ILE A 340 -13.65 -0.48 5.94
C ILE A 340 -13.53 -1.80 5.20
N LEU A 341 -14.28 -1.97 4.10
CA LEU A 341 -14.34 -3.22 3.36
C LEU A 341 -12.97 -3.59 2.77
N GLN A 342 -12.27 -2.63 2.20
CA GLN A 342 -10.92 -2.85 1.66
C GLN A 342 -9.93 -3.27 2.76
N ARG A 343 -9.90 -2.57 3.88
CA ARG A 343 -9.04 -2.90 5.01
C ARG A 343 -9.35 -4.29 5.57
N ASP A 344 -10.63 -4.57 5.81
CA ASP A 344 -11.06 -5.81 6.41
C ASP A 344 -10.78 -7.00 5.48
N LEU A 345 -11.02 -6.82 4.18
CA LEU A 345 -10.71 -7.81 3.16
C LEU A 345 -9.21 -8.10 3.08
N GLN A 346 -8.36 -7.05 3.13
CA GLN A 346 -6.92 -7.20 3.18
C GLN A 346 -6.47 -7.95 4.45
N LEU A 347 -7.02 -7.63 5.62
CA LEU A 347 -6.71 -8.31 6.88
C LEU A 347 -7.12 -9.79 6.83
N ILE A 348 -8.32 -10.08 6.33
CA ILE A 348 -8.81 -11.46 6.15
C ILE A 348 -7.87 -12.24 5.23
N SER A 349 -7.40 -11.64 4.15
CA SER A 349 -6.46 -12.27 3.22
C SER A 349 -5.11 -12.61 3.87
N TYR A 350 -4.74 -11.87 4.90
CA TYR A 350 -3.57 -12.16 5.73
C TYR A 350 -3.83 -13.20 6.82
N GLY A 351 -5.08 -13.68 6.95
CA GLY A 351 -5.51 -14.59 8.02
C GLY A 351 -5.67 -13.88 9.36
N ILE A 352 -6.01 -12.59 9.34
CA ILE A 352 -6.34 -11.79 10.51
C ILE A 352 -7.81 -11.42 10.38
N TYR A 353 -8.65 -11.97 11.26
CA TYR A 353 -10.04 -11.57 11.28
C TYR A 353 -10.18 -10.18 11.90
N PRO A 354 -10.97 -9.27 11.28
CA PRO A 354 -11.20 -7.95 11.84
C PRO A 354 -11.74 -8.09 13.27
N SER A 355 -10.99 -7.58 14.22
CA SER A 355 -11.41 -7.56 15.63
C SER A 355 -12.39 -6.42 15.86
N SER A 356 -13.21 -6.53 16.90
CA SER A 356 -14.04 -5.41 17.34
C SER A 356 -13.19 -4.16 17.60
N LYS A 357 -13.79 -2.97 17.46
CA LYS A 357 -13.14 -1.70 17.80
C LYS A 357 -12.57 -1.72 19.22
N ASP A 358 -13.34 -2.28 20.15
CA ASP A 358 -12.99 -2.37 21.57
C ASP A 358 -11.72 -3.18 21.79
N TYR A 359 -11.55 -4.29 21.07
CA TYR A 359 -10.31 -5.09 21.17
C TYR A 359 -9.09 -4.31 20.67
N SER A 360 -9.22 -3.60 19.55
CA SER A 360 -8.12 -2.77 19.00
C SER A 360 -7.76 -1.63 19.97
N PHE A 361 -8.75 -0.95 20.54
CA PHE A 361 -8.54 0.13 21.51
C PHE A 361 -7.91 -0.38 22.80
N LYS A 362 -8.35 -1.54 23.31
CA LYS A 362 -7.73 -2.17 24.48
C LYS A 362 -6.23 -2.44 24.24
N LYS A 363 -5.86 -2.98 23.07
CA LYS A 363 -4.45 -3.20 22.70
C LYS A 363 -3.64 -1.90 22.66
N ILE A 364 -4.23 -0.82 22.14
CA ILE A 364 -3.58 0.50 22.10
C ILE A 364 -3.33 1.02 23.51
N GLU A 365 -4.29 0.85 24.45
CA GLU A 365 -4.14 1.33 25.83
C GLU A 365 -3.04 0.62 26.61
N GLU A 366 -2.81 -0.66 26.39
CA GLU A 366 -1.80 -1.46 27.06
C GLU A 366 -0.35 -1.04 26.79
N ILE A 367 -0.09 -0.23 25.73
CA ILE A 367 1.26 0.11 25.28
C ILE A 367 1.85 1.26 26.11
N SER A 368 3.08 1.08 26.56
CA SER A 368 3.83 2.04 27.35
C SER A 368 4.91 2.78 26.52
N PRO A 369 5.44 3.92 27.00
CA PRO A 369 6.60 4.58 26.40
C PRO A 369 7.81 3.65 26.23
N LYS A 370 8.04 2.74 27.19
CA LYS A 370 9.12 1.75 27.13
C LYS A 370 8.96 0.76 25.99
N ASP A 371 7.73 0.40 25.62
CA ASP A 371 7.49 -0.50 24.48
C ASP A 371 7.85 0.19 23.18
N ILE A 372 7.55 1.48 23.05
CA ILE A 372 7.93 2.28 21.88
C ILE A 372 9.47 2.45 21.82
N GLN A 373 10.13 2.71 22.93
CA GLN A 373 11.59 2.81 22.97
C GLN A 373 12.29 1.50 22.59
N LYS A 374 11.82 0.35 23.10
CA LYS A 374 12.34 -0.96 22.68
C LYS A 374 12.23 -1.16 21.17
N LEU A 375 11.12 -0.74 20.60
CA LEU A 375 10.84 -0.85 19.20
C LEU A 375 11.71 0.09 18.35
N THR A 376 11.90 1.36 18.78
CA THR A 376 12.82 2.29 18.09
C THR A 376 14.24 1.76 18.13
N ASN A 377 14.72 1.26 19.26
CA ASN A 377 16.04 0.64 19.37
C ASN A 377 16.22 -0.57 18.45
N LYS A 378 15.18 -1.38 18.28
CA LYS A 378 15.20 -2.54 17.39
C LYS A 378 15.25 -2.15 15.90
N TYR A 379 14.41 -1.24 15.46
CA TYR A 379 14.22 -0.95 14.04
C TYR A 379 14.94 0.30 13.54
N PHE A 380 15.23 1.28 14.41
CA PHE A 380 15.75 2.58 13.99
C PHE A 380 17.25 2.76 14.24
N ALA A 381 17.92 1.80 14.91
CA ALA A 381 19.34 1.88 15.19
C ALA A 381 20.22 2.06 13.93
N LYS A 382 19.82 1.45 12.83
CA LYS A 382 20.55 1.48 11.55
C LYS A 382 19.60 1.81 10.40
N PRO A 383 19.19 3.07 10.22
CA PRO A 383 18.23 3.47 9.20
C PRO A 383 18.85 3.51 7.80
N PHE A 384 17.98 3.59 6.80
CA PHE A 384 18.31 3.83 5.39
C PHE A 384 17.87 5.22 4.99
N LEU A 385 18.72 5.92 4.24
CA LEU A 385 18.44 7.25 3.72
C LEU A 385 18.42 7.23 2.19
N SER A 386 17.32 7.71 1.62
CA SER A 386 17.21 8.04 0.19
C SER A 386 17.00 9.54 0.02
N ILE A 387 17.68 10.13 -0.93
CA ILE A 387 17.53 11.54 -1.28
C ILE A 387 17.43 11.72 -2.80
N THR A 388 16.53 12.63 -3.21
CA THR A 388 16.37 12.99 -4.63
C THR A 388 16.33 14.50 -4.77
N GLY A 389 17.24 15.08 -5.57
CA GLY A 389 17.33 16.52 -5.79
C GLY A 389 18.64 16.99 -6.38
N ASP A 390 19.06 18.23 -6.03
CA ASP A 390 20.30 18.85 -6.54
C ASP A 390 21.54 18.02 -6.17
N LYS A 391 22.45 17.86 -7.16
CA LYS A 391 23.64 17.03 -7.00
C LYS A 391 24.59 17.51 -5.91
N LYS A 392 24.79 18.83 -5.78
CA LYS A 392 25.73 19.38 -4.79
C LYS A 392 25.20 19.15 -3.37
N ILE A 393 23.89 19.37 -3.18
CA ILE A 393 23.23 19.16 -1.88
C ILE A 393 23.21 17.68 -1.52
N CYS A 394 22.88 16.81 -2.48
CA CYS A 394 22.92 15.34 -2.27
C CYS A 394 24.31 14.87 -1.82
N ASN A 395 25.38 15.36 -2.46
CA ASN A 395 26.75 15.01 -2.09
C ASN A 395 27.14 15.54 -0.69
N TYR A 396 26.71 16.76 -0.33
CA TYR A 396 26.93 17.30 0.98
C TYR A 396 26.26 16.44 2.08
N ILE A 397 24.98 16.12 1.88
CA ILE A 397 24.22 15.27 2.82
C ILE A 397 24.83 13.86 2.91
N LYS A 398 25.28 13.28 1.80
CA LYS A 398 26.01 12.00 1.79
C LYS A 398 27.21 12.02 2.72
N ASN A 399 28.07 13.04 2.59
CA ASN A 399 29.27 13.16 3.41
C ASN A 399 28.97 13.34 4.90
N LYS A 400 27.87 14.03 5.22
CA LYS A 400 27.38 14.15 6.61
C LYS A 400 26.81 12.82 7.11
N TRP A 401 26.01 12.13 6.30
CA TRP A 401 25.41 10.84 6.62
C TRP A 401 26.45 9.80 7.01
N LEU A 402 27.52 9.66 6.24
CA LEU A 402 28.61 8.72 6.49
C LEU A 402 29.39 9.00 7.79
N LYS A 403 29.22 10.18 8.40
CA LYS A 403 29.78 10.52 9.71
C LYS A 403 28.83 10.17 10.87
N TYR A 404 27.54 9.98 10.57
CA TYR A 404 26.53 9.71 11.60
C TYR A 404 26.23 8.22 11.75
N PHE A 405 26.35 7.46 10.68
CA PHE A 405 26.01 6.04 10.55
C PHE A 405 27.06 5.28 9.74
#